data_83d43408749a500c93f4cb5a0c67e543
#
_entry.id   83d43408749a500c93f4cb5a0c67e543
#
_cell.length_a   1.000
_cell.length_b   1.000
_cell.length_c   1.000
_cell.angle_alpha   90.00
_cell.angle_beta   90.00
_cell.angle_gamma   90.00
#
_symmetry.space_group_name_H-M   'P 1'
#
loop_
_entity.id
_entity.type
_entity.pdbx_description
1 polymer ?
#
loop_
_entity_poly.entity_id
_entity_poly.type
_entity_poly.pdbx_seq_one_letter_code
_entity_poly.pdbx_strand_id
1 'polypeptide(L)'
;MRHKELRIALVCYGGVSLAVYMHGVTRELWQLARASRDFHSTSSSPDGVGRVYRDLLERIAAEQDLHVRVLPDIMSGASAGGINAVFLAQAVHSGQSLEPLTDLWLEVADVDELVDPKARLKWRFSKMWAQPFATWLLNRPGGDLADAVAPETRAEVERKVSHLVRGRWFEPPFSGIGFSRLLERAFSAMAESKIEKPLLPPGHPLDLYVTTTDFHGYLELLRLHSPPVVEDTEHRMPISFRTRTPVEGGRDLANPLELVFAARATASFPGAFPPLRVEEIDQLSNLTERTWAGRDDFIQRIMPVHAARDSIENVSLIDGSVLVNKPFAGAISALQGRPAQREVDRRFVYVDPRPDRSSNRTSEKNEPVGFFS
;
A
#
# COMPACT_ATOMS: atom_id res chain seq x y z
N MET A 1 21.52 25.62 21.13
CA MET A 1 20.36 24.76 20.81
C MET A 1 20.50 24.28 19.39
N ARG A 2 20.72 22.99 19.20
CA ARG A 2 20.94 22.36 17.89
C ARG A 2 19.60 21.88 17.33
N HIS A 3 19.39 22.02 16.02
CA HIS A 3 18.21 21.54 15.33
C HIS A 3 18.60 20.47 14.31
N LYS A 4 17.93 19.33 14.37
CA LYS A 4 18.16 18.20 13.46
C LYS A 4 16.85 17.68 12.89
N GLU A 5 16.84 17.39 11.59
CA GLU A 5 15.73 16.75 10.93
C GLU A 5 16.00 15.25 10.78
N LEU A 6 15.14 14.43 11.36
CA LEU A 6 15.05 13.01 11.08
C LEU A 6 14.07 12.80 9.92
N ARG A 7 14.61 12.69 8.72
CA ARG A 7 13.80 12.47 7.50
C ARG A 7 13.67 10.99 7.23
N ILE A 8 12.44 10.52 7.16
CA ILE A 8 12.12 9.10 6.99
C ILE A 8 11.62 8.84 5.58
N ALA A 9 12.30 7.92 4.90
CA ALA A 9 11.80 7.27 3.69
C ALA A 9 11.23 5.90 4.09
N LEU A 10 9.90 5.79 4.09
CA LEU A 10 9.19 4.57 4.44
C LEU A 10 9.01 3.70 3.20
N VAL A 11 9.39 2.43 3.28
CA VAL A 11 9.22 1.44 2.22
C VAL A 11 8.41 0.26 2.76
N CYS A 12 7.17 0.13 2.31
CA CYS A 12 6.25 -0.93 2.73
C CYS A 12 6.23 -2.05 1.68
N TYR A 13 6.68 -3.26 2.08
CA TYR A 13 6.66 -4.42 1.21
C TYR A 13 5.23 -4.94 1.03
N GLY A 14 5.00 -5.69 -0.04
CA GLY A 14 3.74 -6.37 -0.27
C GLY A 14 3.56 -7.59 0.63
N GLY A 15 2.30 -7.86 0.99
CA GLY A 15 1.91 -9.02 1.78
C GLY A 15 0.40 -9.01 2.04
N VAL A 16 -0.31 -9.96 1.47
CA VAL A 16 -1.78 -9.97 1.42
C VAL A 16 -2.43 -10.06 2.81
N SER A 17 -1.87 -10.83 3.72
CA SER A 17 -2.48 -11.11 5.03
C SER A 17 -2.13 -10.11 6.13
N LEU A 18 -1.32 -9.09 5.86
CA LEU A 18 -0.69 -8.26 6.88
C LEU A 18 -0.98 -6.75 6.72
N ALA A 19 -2.05 -6.42 5.98
CA ALA A 19 -2.49 -5.03 5.81
C ALA A 19 -2.76 -4.34 7.14
N VAL A 20 -3.38 -5.05 8.10
CA VAL A 20 -3.67 -4.55 9.46
C VAL A 20 -2.38 -4.31 10.26
N TYR A 21 -1.40 -5.23 10.16
CA TYR A 21 -0.09 -5.03 10.80
C TYR A 21 0.62 -3.78 10.25
N MET A 22 0.62 -3.63 8.92
CA MET A 22 1.23 -2.45 8.29
C MET A 22 0.50 -1.17 8.67
N HIS A 23 -0.84 -1.22 8.79
CA HIS A 23 -1.62 -0.09 9.29
C HIS A 23 -1.16 0.30 10.71
N GLY A 24 -0.94 -0.66 11.60
CA GLY A 24 -0.40 -0.40 12.93
C GLY A 24 0.94 0.35 12.87
N VAL A 25 1.88 -0.08 12.03
CA VAL A 25 3.19 0.58 11.88
C VAL A 25 3.06 1.99 11.28
N THR A 26 2.25 2.15 10.23
CA THR A 26 2.05 3.47 9.60
C THR A 26 1.32 4.44 10.53
N ARG A 27 0.39 3.94 11.35
CA ARG A 27 -0.29 4.72 12.39
C ARG A 27 0.68 5.19 13.47
N GLU A 28 1.60 4.34 13.92
CA GLU A 28 2.64 4.74 14.88
C GLU A 28 3.57 5.82 14.31
N LEU A 29 4.00 5.70 13.04
CA LEU A 29 4.80 6.72 12.39
C LEU A 29 4.02 8.04 12.24
N TRP A 30 2.72 7.97 11.94
CA TRP A 30 1.83 9.14 11.90
C TRP A 30 1.71 9.80 13.27
N GLN A 31 1.55 9.04 14.36
CA GLN A 31 1.51 9.57 15.74
C GLN A 31 2.83 10.25 16.11
N LEU A 32 3.97 9.64 15.78
CA LEU A 32 5.29 10.24 16.01
C LEU A 32 5.46 11.55 15.23
N ALA A 33 5.04 11.58 13.96
CA ALA A 33 5.11 12.80 13.14
C ALA A 33 4.22 13.93 13.68
N ARG A 34 3.00 13.60 14.18
CA ARG A 34 2.10 14.52 14.87
C ARG A 34 2.74 15.10 16.13
N ALA A 35 3.24 14.24 16.99
CA ALA A 35 3.92 14.65 18.23
C ALA A 35 5.12 15.57 17.93
N SER A 36 5.89 15.26 16.89
CA SER A 36 7.00 16.08 16.43
C SER A 36 6.54 17.44 15.90
N ARG A 37 5.48 17.50 15.08
CA ARG A 37 4.89 18.77 14.63
C ARG A 37 4.45 19.62 15.82
N ASP A 38 3.73 19.04 16.77
CA ASP A 38 3.18 19.73 17.92
C ASP A 38 4.25 20.17 18.90
N PHE A 39 5.36 19.44 19.03
CA PHE A 39 6.54 19.83 19.78
C PHE A 39 7.21 21.09 19.21
N HIS A 40 7.20 21.26 17.89
CA HIS A 40 7.76 22.44 17.21
C HIS A 40 6.76 23.59 16.97
N SER A 41 5.52 23.41 17.43
CA SER A 41 4.48 24.43 17.42
C SER A 41 4.00 24.70 18.85
N THR A 42 3.34 25.84 19.08
CA THR A 42 2.73 26.16 20.37
C THR A 42 1.42 25.42 20.62
N SER A 43 1.19 24.30 19.93
CA SER A 43 -0.04 23.52 20.02
C SER A 43 -0.12 22.72 21.32
N SER A 44 -1.35 22.39 21.73
CA SER A 44 -1.62 21.57 22.92
C SER A 44 -0.95 20.21 22.85
N SER A 45 -0.63 19.63 24.00
CA SER A 45 -0.07 18.29 24.10
C SER A 45 -1.05 17.26 23.54
N PRO A 46 -0.62 16.34 22.68
CA PRO A 46 -1.46 15.23 22.22
C PRO A 46 -1.76 14.28 23.39
N ASP A 47 -2.86 13.53 23.27
CA ASP A 47 -3.22 12.46 24.20
C ASP A 47 -2.67 11.10 23.77
N GLY A 48 -2.73 10.11 24.68
CA GLY A 48 -2.37 8.72 24.38
C GLY A 48 -0.91 8.53 23.95
N VAL A 49 -0.68 7.75 22.90
CA VAL A 49 0.66 7.39 22.36
C VAL A 49 1.40 8.63 21.88
N GLY A 50 0.70 9.59 21.29
CA GLY A 50 1.29 10.86 20.85
C GLY A 50 1.97 11.62 21.98
N ARG A 51 1.44 11.54 23.21
CA ARG A 51 2.04 12.13 24.40
C ARG A 51 3.39 11.49 24.74
N VAL A 52 3.47 10.17 24.66
CA VAL A 52 4.73 9.43 24.93
C VAL A 52 5.83 9.87 23.97
N TYR A 53 5.49 10.01 22.67
CA TYR A 53 6.45 10.52 21.68
C TYR A 53 6.87 11.96 21.94
N ARG A 54 5.94 12.81 22.38
CA ARG A 54 6.26 14.18 22.74
C ARG A 54 7.20 14.26 23.94
N ASP A 55 6.90 13.51 25.01
CA ASP A 55 7.73 13.41 26.21
C ASP A 55 9.17 12.94 25.86
N LEU A 56 9.29 11.99 24.92
CA LEU A 56 10.58 11.54 24.41
C LEU A 56 11.35 12.66 23.70
N LEU A 57 10.70 13.42 22.83
CA LEU A 57 11.32 14.53 22.11
C LEU A 57 11.74 15.66 23.06
N GLU A 58 10.93 15.96 24.09
CA GLU A 58 11.23 16.94 25.13
C GLU A 58 12.43 16.49 25.98
N ARG A 59 12.53 15.22 26.32
CA ARG A 59 13.69 14.66 27.03
C ARG A 59 14.97 14.75 26.21
N ILE A 60 14.94 14.42 24.94
CA ILE A 60 16.08 14.56 24.03
C ILE A 60 16.54 16.02 23.98
N ALA A 61 15.59 16.95 23.89
CA ALA A 61 15.89 18.38 23.87
C ALA A 61 16.54 18.85 25.18
N ALA A 62 16.04 18.39 26.33
CA ALA A 62 16.56 18.78 27.65
C ALA A 62 17.92 18.15 27.95
N GLU A 63 18.12 16.87 27.63
CA GLU A 63 19.34 16.12 27.99
C GLU A 63 20.49 16.33 26.99
N GLN A 64 20.18 16.56 25.71
CA GLN A 64 21.18 16.61 24.63
C GLN A 64 21.30 17.98 23.94
N ASP A 65 20.53 18.99 24.37
CA ASP A 65 20.39 20.29 23.68
C ASP A 65 20.09 20.14 22.17
N LEU A 66 19.26 19.12 21.82
CA LEU A 66 18.97 18.72 20.46
C LEU A 66 17.48 18.70 20.19
N HIS A 67 17.00 19.59 19.31
CA HIS A 67 15.63 19.62 18.85
C HIS A 67 15.50 18.77 17.59
N VAL A 68 14.89 17.59 17.71
CA VAL A 68 14.66 16.64 16.60
C VAL A 68 13.30 16.89 15.98
N ARG A 69 13.27 17.10 14.67
CA ARG A 69 12.04 17.16 13.87
C ARG A 69 11.91 15.92 13.00
N VAL A 70 10.83 15.17 13.18
CA VAL A 70 10.56 13.93 12.41
C VAL A 70 9.72 14.25 11.19
N LEU A 71 10.23 13.91 10.01
CA LEU A 71 9.62 14.23 8.71
C LEU A 71 9.53 12.98 7.84
N PRO A 72 8.40 12.27 7.83
CA PRO A 72 8.15 11.19 6.87
C PRO A 72 7.75 11.84 5.52
N ASP A 73 8.72 12.05 4.65
CA ASP A 73 8.57 12.82 3.41
C ASP A 73 8.67 11.99 2.12
N ILE A 74 8.99 10.70 2.25
CA ILE A 74 9.01 9.74 1.14
C ILE A 74 8.28 8.48 1.59
N MET A 75 7.29 8.05 0.81
CA MET A 75 6.59 6.79 1.01
C MET A 75 6.66 5.98 -0.27
N SER A 76 6.93 4.69 -0.13
CA SER A 76 6.91 3.75 -1.25
C SER A 76 6.28 2.44 -0.79
N GLY A 77 5.40 1.85 -1.61
CA GLY A 77 4.70 0.64 -1.21
C GLY A 77 4.25 -0.23 -2.36
N ALA A 78 4.07 -1.52 -2.05
CA ALA A 78 3.54 -2.54 -2.94
C ALA A 78 2.37 -3.27 -2.27
N SER A 79 1.31 -3.61 -3.01
CA SER A 79 0.16 -4.36 -2.50
C SER A 79 -0.44 -3.72 -1.23
N ALA A 80 -0.68 -4.49 -0.18
CA ALA A 80 -1.15 -3.95 1.11
C ALA A 80 -0.23 -2.85 1.68
N GLY A 81 1.09 -2.95 1.45
CA GLY A 81 2.05 -1.88 1.78
C GLY A 81 1.82 -0.63 0.96
N GLY A 82 1.41 -0.78 -0.31
CA GLY A 82 1.04 0.34 -1.18
C GLY A 82 -0.19 1.09 -0.67
N ILE A 83 -1.24 0.37 -0.30
CA ILE A 83 -2.47 0.96 0.29
C ILE A 83 -2.11 1.80 1.53
N ASN A 84 -1.35 1.21 2.46
CA ASN A 84 -0.98 1.89 3.70
C ASN A 84 -0.05 3.10 3.45
N ALA A 85 0.82 3.02 2.44
CA ALA A 85 1.65 4.16 2.02
C ALA A 85 0.81 5.31 1.46
N VAL A 86 -0.25 5.02 0.67
CA VAL A 86 -1.17 6.02 0.13
C VAL A 86 -1.94 6.71 1.24
N PHE A 87 -2.51 5.96 2.19
CA PHE A 87 -3.22 6.54 3.33
C PHE A 87 -2.31 7.40 4.20
N LEU A 88 -1.11 6.93 4.50
CA LEU A 88 -0.14 7.71 5.29
C LEU A 88 0.26 9.00 4.57
N ALA A 89 0.54 8.93 3.26
CA ALA A 89 0.91 10.10 2.47
C ALA A 89 -0.22 11.14 2.45
N GLN A 90 -1.47 10.69 2.27
CA GLN A 90 -2.65 11.54 2.37
C GLN A 90 -2.75 12.22 3.73
N ALA A 91 -2.65 11.46 4.84
CA ALA A 91 -2.74 12.00 6.19
C ALA A 91 -1.61 13.00 6.50
N VAL A 92 -0.39 12.71 6.07
CA VAL A 92 0.78 13.60 6.25
C VAL A 92 0.61 14.92 5.50
N HIS A 93 0.07 14.86 4.28
CA HIS A 93 -0.13 16.01 3.41
C HIS A 93 -1.31 16.88 3.84
N SER A 94 -2.45 16.25 4.10
CA SER A 94 -3.72 16.94 4.34
C SER A 94 -3.96 17.31 5.81
N GLY A 95 -3.27 16.68 6.74
CA GLY A 95 -3.58 16.79 8.17
C GLY A 95 -4.80 15.98 8.62
N GLN A 96 -5.32 15.11 7.77
CA GLN A 96 -6.41 14.18 8.10
C GLN A 96 -5.94 13.08 9.05
N SER A 97 -6.89 12.44 9.75
CA SER A 97 -6.60 11.38 10.70
C SER A 97 -6.56 9.99 10.04
N LEU A 98 -5.65 9.12 10.53
CA LEU A 98 -5.65 7.69 10.21
C LEU A 98 -6.53 6.86 11.16
N GLU A 99 -7.04 7.44 12.25
CA GLU A 99 -7.82 6.70 13.27
C GLU A 99 -9.06 6.00 12.69
N PRO A 100 -9.87 6.64 11.80
CA PRO A 100 -11.04 5.98 11.22
C PRO A 100 -10.72 4.71 10.43
N LEU A 101 -9.50 4.58 9.93
CA LEU A 101 -9.08 3.41 9.17
C LEU A 101 -8.88 2.17 10.05
N THR A 102 -8.65 2.33 11.35
CA THR A 102 -8.48 1.21 12.27
C THR A 102 -9.76 0.38 12.35
N ASP A 103 -10.90 1.05 12.53
CA ASP A 103 -12.21 0.38 12.58
C ASP A 103 -12.56 -0.24 11.23
N LEU A 104 -12.30 0.49 10.13
CA LEU A 104 -12.51 -0.03 8.78
C LEU A 104 -11.70 -1.31 8.51
N TRP A 105 -10.41 -1.35 8.92
CA TRP A 105 -9.60 -2.55 8.76
C TRP A 105 -10.08 -3.72 9.59
N LEU A 106 -10.65 -3.48 10.78
CA LEU A 106 -11.23 -4.50 11.64
C LEU A 106 -12.55 -5.05 11.06
N GLU A 107 -13.40 -4.17 10.50
CA GLU A 107 -14.65 -4.56 9.82
C GLU A 107 -14.36 -5.35 8.54
N VAL A 108 -13.39 -4.91 7.73
CA VAL A 108 -13.00 -5.55 6.46
C VAL A 108 -12.27 -6.88 6.67
N ALA A 109 -11.74 -7.14 7.88
CA ALA A 109 -11.28 -8.47 8.23
C ALA A 109 -12.41 -9.51 8.13
N ASP A 110 -13.67 -9.07 8.11
CA ASP A 110 -14.82 -9.91 7.76
C ASP A 110 -15.00 -9.96 6.22
N VAL A 111 -14.41 -11.02 5.63
CA VAL A 111 -14.27 -11.24 4.17
C VAL A 111 -15.60 -11.27 3.42
N ASP A 112 -16.73 -11.42 4.13
CA ASP A 112 -18.06 -11.60 3.52
C ASP A 112 -18.54 -10.37 2.72
N GLU A 113 -18.08 -9.18 3.04
CA GLU A 113 -18.46 -7.93 2.35
C GLU A 113 -17.75 -7.77 0.98
N LEU A 114 -16.59 -8.38 0.81
CA LEU A 114 -15.79 -8.33 -0.42
C LEU A 114 -16.13 -9.43 -1.42
N VAL A 115 -16.86 -10.47 -1.01
CA VAL A 115 -17.22 -11.59 -1.90
C VAL A 115 -18.19 -11.13 -2.98
N ASP A 116 -17.79 -11.29 -4.24
CA ASP A 116 -18.67 -10.99 -5.38
C ASP A 116 -19.94 -11.87 -5.34
N PRO A 117 -21.14 -11.26 -5.28
CA PRO A 117 -22.40 -12.02 -5.33
C PRO A 117 -22.51 -12.92 -6.57
N LYS A 118 -21.87 -12.53 -7.70
CA LYS A 118 -21.86 -13.31 -8.93
C LYS A 118 -20.90 -14.51 -8.86
N ALA A 119 -19.87 -14.44 -8.02
CA ALA A 119 -18.94 -15.55 -7.78
C ALA A 119 -19.54 -16.63 -6.87
N ARG A 120 -20.68 -16.36 -6.20
CA ARG A 120 -21.40 -17.35 -5.41
C ARG A 120 -22.01 -18.41 -6.31
N LEU A 121 -21.61 -19.66 -6.11
CA LEU A 121 -22.17 -20.80 -6.85
C LEU A 121 -23.66 -20.97 -6.53
N LYS A 122 -24.49 -21.00 -7.56
CA LYS A 122 -25.93 -21.32 -7.43
C LYS A 122 -26.20 -22.76 -6.96
N TRP A 123 -25.19 -23.65 -6.99
CA TRP A 123 -25.34 -25.07 -6.64
C TRP A 123 -24.27 -25.49 -5.59
N ARG A 124 -24.70 -25.83 -4.39
CA ARG A 124 -23.86 -26.19 -3.22
C ARG A 124 -23.02 -27.47 -3.40
N PHE A 125 -23.33 -28.31 -4.39
CA PHE A 125 -22.74 -29.67 -4.53
C PHE A 125 -21.69 -29.83 -5.62
N SER A 126 -21.44 -28.84 -6.45
CA SER A 126 -20.59 -29.01 -7.64
C SER A 126 -19.11 -29.22 -7.35
N LYS A 127 -18.65 -28.97 -6.11
CA LYS A 127 -17.23 -29.05 -5.71
C LYS A 127 -16.97 -29.88 -4.45
N MET A 128 -17.93 -30.69 -4.00
CA MET A 128 -17.71 -31.57 -2.84
C MET A 128 -16.52 -32.54 -3.01
N TRP A 129 -16.14 -32.85 -4.23
CA TRP A 129 -14.97 -33.69 -4.54
C TRP A 129 -13.64 -32.98 -4.25
N ALA A 130 -13.58 -31.64 -4.27
CA ALA A 130 -12.37 -30.86 -4.01
C ALA A 130 -12.13 -30.62 -2.50
N GLN A 131 -13.14 -30.81 -1.66
CA GLN A 131 -13.05 -30.62 -0.22
C GLN A 131 -12.01 -31.52 0.46
N PRO A 132 -11.92 -32.83 0.17
CA PRO A 132 -10.87 -33.69 0.75
C PRO A 132 -9.47 -33.31 0.27
N PHE A 133 -9.32 -32.81 -0.96
CA PHE A 133 -8.03 -32.34 -1.47
C PHE A 133 -7.59 -31.02 -0.81
N ALA A 134 -8.49 -30.07 -0.62
CA ALA A 134 -8.22 -28.83 0.08
C ALA A 134 -7.88 -29.09 1.56
N THR A 135 -8.61 -29.99 2.22
CA THR A 135 -8.34 -30.40 3.61
C THR A 135 -7.02 -31.14 3.73
N TRP A 136 -6.66 -31.97 2.75
CA TRP A 136 -5.38 -32.66 2.68
C TRP A 136 -4.23 -31.66 2.48
N LEU A 137 -4.37 -30.65 1.63
CA LEU A 137 -3.39 -29.60 1.39
C LEU A 137 -3.13 -28.75 2.65
N LEU A 138 -4.19 -28.44 3.40
CA LEU A 138 -4.12 -27.69 4.65
C LEU A 138 -3.53 -28.47 5.82
N ASN A 139 -3.71 -29.82 5.80
CA ASN A 139 -3.23 -30.71 6.85
C ASN A 139 -1.91 -31.42 6.54
N ARG A 140 -1.25 -31.07 5.42
CA ARG A 140 0.03 -31.67 5.04
C ARG A 140 1.11 -31.30 6.06
N PRO A 141 1.76 -32.26 6.76
CA PRO A 141 2.87 -31.98 7.66
C PRO A 141 4.02 -31.36 6.87
N GLY A 142 4.47 -30.16 7.29
CA GLY A 142 5.57 -29.43 6.64
C GLY A 142 5.15 -28.38 5.61
N GLY A 143 3.87 -28.05 5.47
CA GLY A 143 3.44 -26.90 4.69
C GLY A 143 3.55 -25.61 5.51
N ASP A 144 4.22 -24.59 4.94
CA ASP A 144 4.45 -23.26 5.58
C ASP A 144 3.17 -22.57 6.12
N LEU A 145 1.99 -22.98 5.64
CA LEU A 145 0.68 -22.46 6.08
C LEU A 145 0.24 -23.04 7.43
N ALA A 146 0.61 -24.28 7.76
CA ALA A 146 0.17 -24.95 9.00
C ALA A 146 0.89 -24.39 10.24
N ASP A 147 2.12 -23.94 10.07
CA ASP A 147 2.95 -23.39 11.16
C ASP A 147 2.78 -21.88 11.38
N ALA A 148 2.14 -21.19 10.42
CA ALA A 148 1.93 -19.74 10.46
C ALA A 148 0.64 -19.31 11.19
N VAL A 149 -0.26 -20.25 11.49
CA VAL A 149 -1.60 -19.95 12.05
C VAL A 149 -1.71 -20.52 13.46
N ALA A 150 -2.01 -19.64 14.44
CA ALA A 150 -2.28 -20.08 15.80
C ALA A 150 -3.48 -21.07 15.84
N PRO A 151 -3.48 -22.09 16.72
CA PRO A 151 -4.51 -23.11 16.75
C PRO A 151 -5.93 -22.56 16.89
N GLU A 152 -6.08 -21.41 17.55
CA GLU A 152 -7.37 -20.75 17.82
C GLU A 152 -7.96 -20.07 16.57
N THR A 153 -7.12 -19.66 15.62
CA THR A 153 -7.56 -19.05 14.35
C THR A 153 -7.71 -20.06 13.20
N ARG A 154 -7.37 -21.32 13.43
CA ARG A 154 -7.38 -22.38 12.41
C ARG A 154 -8.79 -22.62 11.84
N ALA A 155 -9.81 -22.66 12.69
CA ALA A 155 -11.19 -22.84 12.28
C ALA A 155 -11.74 -21.67 11.45
N GLU A 156 -11.22 -20.46 11.67
CA GLU A 156 -11.58 -19.27 10.90
C GLU A 156 -10.87 -19.25 9.55
N VAL A 157 -9.59 -19.63 9.50
CA VAL A 157 -8.84 -19.80 8.26
C VAL A 157 -9.44 -20.91 7.39
N GLU A 158 -9.80 -22.05 7.97
CA GLU A 158 -10.49 -23.13 7.27
C GLU A 158 -11.84 -22.69 6.69
N ARG A 159 -12.60 -21.87 7.43
CA ARG A 159 -13.86 -21.29 6.97
C ARG A 159 -13.62 -20.34 5.78
N LYS A 160 -12.64 -19.45 5.88
CA LYS A 160 -12.26 -18.51 4.81
C LYS A 160 -11.73 -19.22 3.56
N VAL A 161 -10.88 -20.24 3.74
CA VAL A 161 -10.40 -21.08 2.63
C VAL A 161 -11.54 -21.90 2.01
N SER A 162 -12.46 -22.41 2.82
CA SER A 162 -13.68 -23.11 2.33
C SER A 162 -14.55 -22.19 1.47
N HIS A 163 -14.69 -20.91 1.83
CA HIS A 163 -15.39 -19.92 1.00
C HIS A 163 -14.65 -19.64 -0.32
N LEU A 164 -13.32 -19.53 -0.30
CA LEU A 164 -12.48 -19.36 -1.49
C LEU A 164 -12.61 -20.57 -2.47
N VAL A 165 -12.60 -21.79 -1.94
CA VAL A 165 -12.77 -23.03 -2.73
C VAL A 165 -14.18 -23.15 -3.31
N ARG A 166 -15.18 -22.52 -2.70
CA ARG A 166 -16.57 -22.50 -3.21
C ARG A 166 -16.81 -21.47 -4.32
N GLY A 167 -15.86 -20.54 -4.56
CA GLY A 167 -15.92 -19.60 -5.68
C GLY A 167 -15.77 -20.28 -7.06
N ARG A 168 -16.03 -19.58 -8.16
CA ARG A 168 -15.78 -20.09 -9.51
C ARG A 168 -14.26 -20.20 -9.72
N TRP A 169 -13.78 -21.34 -10.24
CA TRP A 169 -12.33 -21.61 -10.35
C TRP A 169 -11.58 -20.65 -11.29
N PHE A 170 -12.27 -19.99 -12.19
CA PHE A 170 -11.68 -19.11 -13.22
C PHE A 170 -12.11 -17.64 -13.08
N GLU A 171 -12.92 -17.32 -12.08
CA GLU A 171 -13.32 -15.93 -11.78
C GLU A 171 -12.81 -15.56 -10.37
N PRO A 172 -12.20 -14.38 -10.20
CA PRO A 172 -11.77 -13.90 -8.89
C PRO A 172 -12.95 -13.89 -7.91
N PRO A 173 -12.77 -14.35 -6.66
CA PRO A 173 -13.85 -14.45 -5.69
C PRO A 173 -14.30 -13.09 -5.13
N PHE A 174 -13.44 -12.07 -5.24
CA PHE A 174 -13.71 -10.74 -4.69
C PHE A 174 -14.09 -9.75 -5.79
N SER A 175 -15.02 -8.84 -5.43
CA SER A 175 -15.50 -7.79 -6.31
C SER A 175 -14.46 -6.67 -6.45
N GLY A 176 -14.05 -6.36 -7.70
CA GLY A 176 -13.18 -5.21 -7.97
C GLY A 176 -13.82 -3.90 -7.55
N ILE A 177 -15.03 -3.62 -8.06
CA ILE A 177 -15.77 -2.40 -7.71
C ILE A 177 -16.16 -2.35 -6.22
N GLY A 178 -16.38 -3.48 -5.57
CA GLY A 178 -16.60 -3.56 -4.13
C GLY A 178 -15.38 -3.06 -3.36
N PHE A 179 -14.18 -3.50 -3.77
CA PHE A 179 -12.94 -3.06 -3.16
C PHE A 179 -12.65 -1.58 -3.44
N SER A 180 -12.90 -1.10 -4.67
CA SER A 180 -12.77 0.33 -5.00
C SER A 180 -13.69 1.21 -4.15
N ARG A 181 -14.94 0.77 -3.90
CA ARG A 181 -15.87 1.46 -2.98
C ARG A 181 -15.37 1.48 -1.54
N LEU A 182 -14.79 0.38 -1.08
CA LEU A 182 -14.20 0.31 0.25
C LEU A 182 -13.06 1.32 0.43
N LEU A 183 -12.15 1.39 -0.54
CA LEU A 183 -11.06 2.37 -0.54
C LEU A 183 -11.60 3.82 -0.58
N GLU A 184 -12.64 4.06 -1.37
CA GLU A 184 -13.30 5.37 -1.43
C GLU A 184 -13.93 5.74 -0.09
N ARG A 185 -14.64 4.81 0.58
CA ARG A 185 -15.16 5.00 1.94
C ARG A 185 -14.05 5.32 2.94
N ALA A 186 -12.89 4.67 2.80
CA ALA A 186 -11.73 4.94 3.64
C ALA A 186 -11.24 6.40 3.50
N PHE A 187 -11.08 6.89 2.27
CA PHE A 187 -10.71 8.29 2.04
C PHE A 187 -11.79 9.26 2.50
N SER A 188 -13.07 8.93 2.33
CA SER A 188 -14.18 9.73 2.85
C SER A 188 -14.15 9.82 4.38
N ALA A 189 -13.94 8.71 5.08
CA ALA A 189 -13.82 8.70 6.53
C ALA A 189 -12.61 9.52 7.03
N MET A 190 -11.50 9.49 6.29
CA MET A 190 -10.35 10.38 6.58
C MET A 190 -10.71 11.84 6.38
N ALA A 191 -11.41 12.21 5.31
CA ALA A 191 -11.82 13.58 5.00
C ALA A 191 -12.84 14.15 6.02
N GLU A 192 -13.70 13.28 6.56
CA GLU A 192 -14.68 13.63 7.61
C GLU A 192 -14.04 13.72 9.01
N SER A 193 -12.80 13.24 9.17
CA SER A 193 -12.08 13.29 10.43
C SER A 193 -11.69 14.74 10.79
N LYS A 194 -11.28 14.95 12.06
CA LYS A 194 -10.73 16.25 12.47
C LYS A 194 -9.47 16.56 11.64
N ILE A 195 -9.59 17.63 10.84
CA ILE A 195 -8.47 18.13 10.03
C ILE A 195 -7.56 18.99 10.91
N GLU A 196 -6.28 18.64 10.91
CA GLU A 196 -5.22 19.39 11.58
C GLU A 196 -4.28 20.03 10.54
N LYS A 197 -3.24 20.72 11.02
CA LYS A 197 -2.19 21.20 10.12
C LYS A 197 -1.43 20.00 9.51
N PRO A 198 -0.92 20.13 8.28
CA PRO A 198 -0.04 19.12 7.67
C PRO A 198 1.12 18.73 8.61
N LEU A 199 1.60 17.51 8.48
CA LEU A 199 2.66 17.00 9.37
C LEU A 199 4.05 17.44 8.94
N LEU A 200 4.22 17.81 7.68
CA LEU A 200 5.46 18.39 7.16
C LEU A 200 5.38 19.92 7.14
N PRO A 201 6.53 20.62 7.17
CA PRO A 201 6.55 22.07 7.02
C PRO A 201 5.94 22.53 5.69
N PRO A 202 5.32 23.73 5.65
CA PRO A 202 4.84 24.31 4.39
C PRO A 202 5.92 24.33 3.32
N GLY A 203 5.57 23.94 2.10
CA GLY A 203 6.50 23.86 0.97
C GLY A 203 7.47 22.68 1.00
N HIS A 204 7.47 21.85 2.06
CA HIS A 204 8.31 20.65 2.11
C HIS A 204 7.84 19.64 1.06
N PRO A 205 8.76 19.03 0.28
CA PRO A 205 8.38 18.06 -0.73
C PRO A 205 7.91 16.75 -0.08
N LEU A 206 6.85 16.18 -0.63
CA LEU A 206 6.33 14.86 -0.29
C LEU A 206 6.25 14.02 -1.57
N ASP A 207 6.84 12.83 -1.55
CA ASP A 207 6.79 11.88 -2.65
C ASP A 207 6.17 10.56 -2.19
N LEU A 208 5.22 10.07 -2.99
CA LEU A 208 4.59 8.77 -2.85
C LEU A 208 4.83 7.95 -4.12
N TYR A 209 5.27 6.71 -3.97
CA TYR A 209 5.46 5.73 -5.05
C TYR A 209 4.69 4.46 -4.74
N VAL A 210 3.87 4.05 -5.69
CA VAL A 210 3.06 2.83 -5.58
C VAL A 210 3.39 1.94 -6.75
N THR A 211 3.76 0.67 -6.49
CA THR A 211 4.06 -0.26 -7.58
C THR A 211 2.78 -0.86 -8.14
N THR A 212 2.72 -0.94 -9.45
CA THR A 212 1.70 -1.70 -10.18
C THR A 212 2.35 -2.46 -11.33
N THR A 213 1.68 -3.49 -11.84
CA THR A 213 2.13 -4.30 -12.95
C THR A 213 1.09 -4.27 -14.05
N ASP A 214 1.46 -3.85 -15.26
CA ASP A 214 0.64 -4.03 -16.44
C ASP A 214 0.73 -5.48 -16.91
N PHE A 215 -0.41 -6.18 -16.92
CA PHE A 215 -0.45 -7.61 -17.27
C PHE A 215 0.01 -7.87 -18.70
N HIS A 216 -0.35 -7.00 -19.64
CA HIS A 216 0.02 -7.13 -21.04
C HIS A 216 1.37 -6.50 -21.35
N GLY A 217 1.77 -5.53 -20.57
CA GLY A 217 3.00 -4.74 -20.77
C GLY A 217 2.89 -3.76 -21.92
N TYR A 218 3.92 -2.94 -22.05
CA TYR A 218 4.06 -1.95 -23.10
C TYR A 218 5.47 -1.98 -23.70
N LEU A 219 5.57 -1.60 -24.96
CA LEU A 219 6.85 -1.59 -25.67
C LEU A 219 7.76 -0.50 -25.10
N GLU A 220 8.95 -0.88 -24.67
CA GLU A 220 10.03 -0.01 -24.29
C GLU A 220 11.21 -0.16 -25.26
N LEU A 221 11.80 0.97 -25.66
CA LEU A 221 12.98 1.01 -26.50
C LEU A 221 14.23 1.20 -25.63
N LEU A 222 14.99 0.14 -25.44
CA LEU A 222 16.23 0.15 -24.67
C LEU A 222 17.39 0.58 -25.60
N ARG A 223 18.11 1.62 -25.19
CA ARG A 223 19.34 2.04 -25.87
C ARG A 223 20.53 1.29 -25.29
N LEU A 224 21.15 0.48 -26.11
CA LEU A 224 22.32 -0.30 -25.78
C LEU A 224 23.53 0.11 -26.65
N HIS A 225 24.70 -0.43 -26.32
CA HIS A 225 25.90 -0.22 -27.14
C HIS A 225 25.86 -1.06 -28.44
N SER A 226 25.32 -2.30 -28.34
CA SER A 226 25.19 -3.21 -29.50
C SER A 226 24.13 -4.29 -29.21
N PRO A 227 23.06 -4.37 -30.02
CA PRO A 227 22.64 -3.39 -31.03
C PRO A 227 22.23 -2.05 -30.40
N PRO A 228 22.18 -0.95 -31.15
CA PRO A 228 21.95 0.38 -30.59
C PRO A 228 20.58 0.55 -29.94
N VAL A 229 19.58 -0.20 -30.42
CA VAL A 229 18.22 -0.20 -29.89
C VAL A 229 17.71 -1.63 -29.83
N VAL A 230 17.10 -1.98 -28.70
CA VAL A 230 16.39 -3.24 -28.50
C VAL A 230 14.97 -2.92 -28.08
N GLU A 231 14.01 -3.59 -28.69
CA GLU A 231 12.61 -3.56 -28.27
C GLU A 231 12.45 -4.58 -27.13
N ASP A 232 11.88 -4.13 -26.02
CA ASP A 232 11.56 -4.96 -24.86
C ASP A 232 10.11 -4.68 -24.41
N THR A 233 9.55 -5.60 -23.68
CA THR A 233 8.22 -5.42 -23.07
C THR A 233 8.36 -5.10 -21.60
N GLU A 234 8.07 -3.87 -21.21
CA GLU A 234 8.06 -3.46 -19.82
C GLU A 234 6.67 -3.64 -19.21
N HIS A 235 6.62 -4.27 -18.06
CA HIS A 235 5.39 -4.52 -17.29
C HIS A 235 5.28 -3.69 -16.02
N ARG A 236 6.40 -3.14 -15.53
CA ARG A 236 6.41 -2.31 -14.33
C ARG A 236 5.80 -0.95 -14.63
N MET A 237 4.75 -0.61 -13.94
CA MET A 237 4.04 0.67 -14.12
C MET A 237 3.89 1.37 -12.77
N PRO A 238 4.94 2.02 -12.25
CA PRO A 238 4.85 2.70 -10.96
C PRO A 238 3.98 3.95 -11.08
N ILE A 239 3.07 4.11 -10.11
CA ILE A 239 2.27 5.33 -9.95
C ILE A 239 2.96 6.21 -8.92
N SER A 240 3.25 7.45 -9.30
CA SER A 240 3.91 8.40 -8.41
C SER A 240 3.10 9.66 -8.22
N PHE A 241 3.12 10.19 -7.00
CA PHE A 241 2.59 11.49 -6.65
C PHE A 241 3.72 12.31 -6.02
N ARG A 242 3.96 13.49 -6.57
CA ARG A 242 4.97 14.43 -6.10
C ARG A 242 4.30 15.76 -5.85
N THR A 243 4.38 16.24 -4.62
CA THR A 243 3.73 17.48 -4.21
C THR A 243 4.56 18.23 -3.21
N ARG A 244 4.11 19.43 -2.89
CA ARG A 244 4.64 20.25 -1.77
C ARG A 244 3.55 20.42 -0.74
N THR A 245 3.94 20.28 0.52
CA THR A 245 3.02 20.40 1.65
C THR A 245 2.35 21.78 1.66
N PRO A 246 1.01 21.86 1.77
CA PRO A 246 0.28 23.11 1.85
C PRO A 246 0.51 23.81 3.21
N VAL A 247 0.12 25.06 3.29
CA VAL A 247 0.19 25.84 4.54
C VAL A 247 -0.91 25.41 5.51
N GLU A 248 -2.12 25.20 4.98
CA GLU A 248 -3.31 24.80 5.73
C GLU A 248 -3.66 23.34 5.47
N GLY A 249 -4.29 22.70 6.45
CA GLY A 249 -4.84 21.35 6.32
C GLY A 249 -6.08 21.27 5.41
N GLY A 250 -6.51 20.05 5.11
CA GLY A 250 -7.73 19.76 4.34
C GLY A 250 -7.54 19.68 2.83
N ARG A 251 -6.38 20.07 2.30
CA ARG A 251 -6.06 19.86 0.89
C ARG A 251 -5.56 18.44 0.65
N ASP A 252 -6.25 17.72 -0.21
CA ASP A 252 -5.86 16.37 -0.59
C ASP A 252 -4.52 16.35 -1.34
N LEU A 253 -3.80 15.24 -1.21
CA LEU A 253 -2.53 14.96 -1.91
C LEU A 253 -2.72 14.98 -3.44
N ALA A 254 -3.82 14.39 -3.88
CA ALA A 254 -4.29 14.33 -5.25
C ALA A 254 -5.82 14.18 -5.26
N ASN A 255 -6.45 14.10 -6.44
CA ASN A 255 -7.87 13.78 -6.50
C ASN A 255 -8.13 12.43 -5.78
N PRO A 256 -9.13 12.33 -4.89
CA PRO A 256 -9.41 11.08 -4.15
C PRO A 256 -9.55 9.84 -5.05
N LEU A 257 -10.13 9.98 -6.26
CA LEU A 257 -10.24 8.88 -7.21
C LEU A 257 -8.88 8.44 -7.79
N GLU A 258 -7.89 9.34 -7.90
CA GLU A 258 -6.52 8.97 -8.27
C GLU A 258 -5.83 8.17 -7.16
N LEU A 259 -6.07 8.54 -5.90
CA LEU A 259 -5.54 7.80 -4.75
C LEU A 259 -6.20 6.43 -4.63
N VAL A 260 -7.51 6.35 -4.86
CA VAL A 260 -8.25 5.06 -4.95
C VAL A 260 -7.69 4.22 -6.10
N PHE A 261 -7.48 4.80 -7.28
CA PHE A 261 -6.88 4.11 -8.42
C PHE A 261 -5.53 3.48 -8.04
N ALA A 262 -4.63 4.26 -7.43
CA ALA A 262 -3.30 3.78 -7.05
C ALA A 262 -3.37 2.66 -5.99
N ALA A 263 -4.19 2.84 -4.96
CA ALA A 263 -4.38 1.85 -3.89
C ALA A 263 -5.02 0.55 -4.41
N ARG A 264 -6.00 0.67 -5.32
CA ARG A 264 -6.69 -0.47 -5.94
C ARG A 264 -5.78 -1.22 -6.91
N ALA A 265 -5.04 -0.50 -7.77
CA ALA A 265 -4.13 -1.09 -8.74
C ALA A 265 -3.07 -1.95 -8.05
N THR A 266 -2.38 -1.38 -7.05
CA THR A 266 -1.30 -2.06 -6.34
C THR A 266 -1.75 -3.33 -5.63
N ALA A 267 -3.04 -3.43 -5.25
CA ALA A 267 -3.60 -4.55 -4.50
C ALA A 267 -4.49 -5.47 -5.34
N SER A 268 -4.44 -5.37 -6.66
CA SER A 268 -5.14 -6.27 -7.59
C SER A 268 -4.47 -7.64 -7.68
N PHE A 269 -4.40 -8.36 -6.56
CA PHE A 269 -3.68 -9.63 -6.48
C PHE A 269 -4.33 -10.69 -7.38
N PRO A 270 -3.58 -11.28 -8.34
CA PRO A 270 -4.10 -12.28 -9.26
C PRO A 270 -4.70 -13.48 -8.53
N GLY A 271 -5.90 -13.89 -8.94
CA GLY A 271 -6.65 -14.97 -8.32
C GLY A 271 -7.54 -14.56 -7.14
N ALA A 272 -7.32 -13.38 -6.51
CA ALA A 272 -8.19 -12.83 -5.48
C ALA A 272 -9.12 -11.75 -6.04
N PHE A 273 -8.55 -10.79 -6.75
CA PHE A 273 -9.27 -9.67 -7.35
C PHE A 273 -9.13 -9.65 -8.88
N PRO A 274 -10.12 -9.15 -9.61
CA PRO A 274 -9.94 -8.85 -11.03
C PRO A 274 -8.88 -7.77 -11.21
N PRO A 275 -8.15 -7.76 -12.34
CA PRO A 275 -7.27 -6.67 -12.70
C PRO A 275 -8.02 -5.33 -12.70
N LEU A 276 -7.36 -4.26 -12.25
CA LEU A 276 -7.94 -2.93 -12.35
C LEU A 276 -7.87 -2.45 -13.80
N ARG A 277 -8.99 -1.91 -14.28
CA ARG A 277 -9.08 -1.13 -15.52
C ARG A 277 -9.56 0.28 -15.21
N VAL A 278 -9.28 1.21 -16.10
CA VAL A 278 -9.67 2.62 -15.92
C VAL A 278 -11.19 2.76 -15.76
N GLU A 279 -11.97 1.98 -16.52
CA GLU A 279 -13.44 1.98 -16.48
C GLU A 279 -14.00 1.64 -15.11
N GLU A 280 -13.30 0.86 -14.27
CA GLU A 280 -13.74 0.55 -12.90
C GLU A 280 -13.82 1.83 -12.06
N ILE A 281 -12.84 2.73 -12.21
CA ILE A 281 -12.83 4.00 -11.46
C ILE A 281 -13.78 5.02 -12.09
N ASP A 282 -13.98 5.01 -13.42
CA ASP A 282 -15.04 5.79 -14.07
C ASP A 282 -16.42 5.35 -13.55
N GLN A 283 -16.64 4.04 -13.41
CA GLN A 283 -17.86 3.51 -12.79
C GLN A 283 -17.99 3.94 -11.33
N LEU A 284 -16.90 3.91 -10.55
CA LEU A 284 -16.89 4.37 -9.17
C LEU A 284 -17.26 5.85 -9.06
N SER A 285 -16.67 6.69 -9.92
CA SER A 285 -16.99 8.13 -10.02
C SER A 285 -18.49 8.37 -10.19
N ASN A 286 -19.12 7.63 -11.12
CA ASN A 286 -20.57 7.72 -11.35
C ASN A 286 -21.39 7.23 -10.15
N LEU A 287 -20.96 6.14 -9.50
CA LEU A 287 -21.69 5.54 -8.36
C LEU A 287 -21.60 6.37 -7.08
N THR A 288 -20.53 7.14 -6.92
CA THR A 288 -20.30 7.98 -5.74
C THR A 288 -20.59 9.46 -5.99
N GLU A 289 -21.04 9.80 -7.22
CA GLU A 289 -21.30 11.19 -7.67
C GLU A 289 -20.08 12.11 -7.47
N ARG A 290 -18.85 11.53 -7.45
CA ARG A 290 -17.61 12.29 -7.33
C ARG A 290 -17.02 12.57 -8.70
N THR A 291 -16.68 13.83 -8.93
CA THR A 291 -16.03 14.24 -10.18
C THR A 291 -14.54 13.83 -10.17
N TRP A 292 -14.13 13.08 -11.19
CA TRP A 292 -12.71 12.82 -11.42
C TRP A 292 -12.09 13.97 -12.23
N ALA A 293 -11.86 15.09 -11.57
CA ALA A 293 -11.20 16.24 -12.20
C ALA A 293 -9.72 15.88 -12.49
N GLY A 294 -9.24 16.15 -13.71
CA GLY A 294 -7.88 15.85 -14.14
C GLY A 294 -7.64 14.38 -14.53
N ARG A 295 -8.71 13.60 -14.77
CA ARG A 295 -8.64 12.20 -15.17
C ARG A 295 -7.66 11.94 -16.32
N ASP A 296 -7.80 12.67 -17.41
CA ASP A 296 -7.01 12.44 -18.61
C ASP A 296 -5.54 12.82 -18.41
N ASP A 297 -5.27 13.91 -17.68
CA ASP A 297 -3.91 14.30 -17.29
C ASP A 297 -3.26 13.24 -16.39
N PHE A 298 -4.02 12.69 -15.45
CA PHE A 298 -3.54 11.59 -14.59
C PHE A 298 -3.21 10.35 -15.41
N ILE A 299 -4.12 9.89 -16.26
CA ILE A 299 -3.93 8.71 -17.11
C ILE A 299 -2.74 8.90 -18.05
N GLN A 300 -2.64 10.06 -18.72
CA GLN A 300 -1.52 10.37 -19.58
C GLN A 300 -0.17 10.36 -18.83
N ARG A 301 -0.17 10.83 -17.59
CA ARG A 301 1.03 10.87 -16.75
C ARG A 301 1.49 9.48 -16.30
N ILE A 302 0.57 8.58 -15.93
CA ILE A 302 0.92 7.24 -15.43
C ILE A 302 1.06 6.19 -16.53
N MET A 303 0.43 6.40 -17.69
CA MET A 303 0.39 5.48 -18.83
C MET A 303 0.76 6.19 -20.15
N PRO A 304 1.91 6.91 -20.23
CA PRO A 304 2.22 7.77 -21.39
C PRO A 304 2.33 7.00 -22.69
N VAL A 305 2.85 5.76 -22.68
CA VAL A 305 2.99 4.93 -23.88
C VAL A 305 1.63 4.47 -24.37
N HIS A 306 0.75 4.05 -23.46
CA HIS A 306 -0.62 3.63 -23.80
C HIS A 306 -1.46 4.81 -24.30
N ALA A 307 -1.32 5.97 -23.66
CA ALA A 307 -1.99 7.21 -24.10
C ALA A 307 -1.56 7.63 -25.51
N ALA A 308 -0.25 7.57 -25.80
CA ALA A 308 0.27 7.89 -27.12
C ALA A 308 -0.16 6.91 -28.24
N ARG A 309 -0.57 5.69 -27.86
CA ARG A 309 -1.00 4.62 -28.79
C ARG A 309 -2.51 4.40 -28.83
N ASP A 310 -3.28 5.20 -28.09
CA ASP A 310 -4.72 5.04 -27.95
C ASP A 310 -5.11 3.63 -27.50
N SER A 311 -4.37 3.07 -26.53
CA SER A 311 -4.51 1.68 -26.05
C SER A 311 -4.83 1.58 -24.55
N ILE A 312 -5.28 2.67 -23.93
CA ILE A 312 -5.61 2.73 -22.48
C ILE A 312 -6.66 1.69 -22.09
N GLU A 313 -7.67 1.47 -22.96
CA GLU A 313 -8.74 0.49 -22.71
C GLU A 313 -8.24 -0.96 -22.60
N ASN A 314 -7.06 -1.25 -23.17
CA ASN A 314 -6.44 -2.58 -23.11
C ASN A 314 -5.60 -2.80 -21.87
N VAL A 315 -5.33 -1.76 -21.07
CA VAL A 315 -4.50 -1.86 -19.88
C VAL A 315 -5.24 -2.62 -18.79
N SER A 316 -4.56 -3.60 -18.23
CA SER A 316 -5.06 -4.44 -17.12
C SER A 316 -4.01 -4.44 -16.01
N LEU A 317 -4.24 -3.65 -14.96
CA LEU A 317 -3.30 -3.52 -13.85
C LEU A 317 -3.52 -4.61 -12.81
N ILE A 318 -2.45 -5.30 -12.49
CA ILE A 318 -2.39 -6.27 -11.40
C ILE A 318 -1.44 -5.81 -10.31
N ASP A 319 -1.43 -6.52 -9.19
CA ASP A 319 -0.65 -6.22 -8.00
C ASP A 319 0.83 -5.98 -8.33
N GLY A 320 1.35 -4.85 -7.86
CA GLY A 320 2.74 -4.46 -8.09
C GLY A 320 3.76 -5.37 -7.42
N SER A 321 3.38 -6.10 -6.36
CA SER A 321 4.26 -7.05 -5.67
C SER A 321 4.63 -8.25 -6.55
N VAL A 322 3.90 -8.51 -7.64
CA VAL A 322 4.22 -9.56 -8.61
C VAL A 322 5.62 -9.36 -9.20
N LEU A 323 5.96 -8.12 -9.55
CA LEU A 323 7.28 -7.79 -10.11
C LEU A 323 8.17 -7.01 -9.14
N VAL A 324 7.59 -6.11 -8.35
CA VAL A 324 8.36 -5.20 -7.48
C VAL A 324 7.76 -5.21 -6.06
N ASN A 325 8.10 -6.24 -5.29
CA ASN A 325 7.63 -6.37 -3.90
C ASN A 325 8.39 -5.47 -2.91
N LYS A 326 9.62 -5.08 -3.25
CA LYS A 326 10.52 -4.24 -2.42
C LYS A 326 10.81 -2.92 -3.14
N PRO A 327 9.89 -1.93 -3.07
CA PRO A 327 9.93 -0.77 -3.95
C PRO A 327 10.92 0.32 -3.49
N PHE A 328 12.19 -0.01 -3.30
CA PHE A 328 13.23 0.96 -2.94
C PHE A 328 13.57 1.94 -4.06
N ALA A 329 13.49 1.52 -5.32
CA ALA A 329 13.92 2.35 -6.45
C ALA A 329 13.20 3.70 -6.47
N GLY A 330 11.87 3.73 -6.27
CA GLY A 330 11.09 4.95 -6.16
C GLY A 330 11.55 5.85 -5.01
N ALA A 331 11.73 5.25 -3.82
CA ALA A 331 12.18 5.99 -2.64
C ALA A 331 13.60 6.55 -2.80
N ILE A 332 14.51 5.82 -3.45
CA ILE A 332 15.87 6.28 -3.73
C ILE A 332 15.85 7.42 -4.76
N SER A 333 15.06 7.30 -5.82
CA SER A 333 14.96 8.34 -6.84
C SER A 333 14.45 9.68 -6.28
N ALA A 334 13.61 9.63 -5.26
CA ALA A 334 13.08 10.81 -4.58
C ALA A 334 14.13 11.60 -3.78
N LEU A 335 15.31 11.03 -3.50
CA LEU A 335 16.38 11.75 -2.80
C LEU A 335 16.96 12.91 -3.62
N GLN A 336 16.86 12.82 -4.92
CA GLN A 336 17.31 13.88 -5.81
C GLN A 336 16.45 15.14 -5.62
N GLY A 337 17.10 16.29 -5.50
CA GLY A 337 16.40 17.58 -5.33
C GLY A 337 15.79 17.82 -3.94
N ARG A 338 16.30 17.16 -2.88
CA ARG A 338 15.90 17.38 -1.48
C ARG A 338 16.86 18.35 -0.77
N PRO A 339 16.62 19.67 -0.82
CA PRO A 339 17.49 20.62 -0.16
C PRO A 339 17.44 20.44 1.36
N ALA A 340 18.56 20.66 2.01
CA ALA A 340 18.69 20.67 3.47
C ALA A 340 19.21 22.03 3.94
N GLN A 341 18.48 22.68 4.83
CA GLN A 341 18.88 23.94 5.48
C GLN A 341 19.37 23.71 6.91
N ARG A 342 19.27 22.46 7.40
CA ARG A 342 19.65 22.04 8.75
C ARG A 342 20.39 20.71 8.68
N GLU A 343 20.92 20.26 9.81
CA GLU A 343 21.46 18.91 9.92
C GLU A 343 20.35 17.89 9.65
N VAL A 344 20.59 16.99 8.71
CA VAL A 344 19.62 15.95 8.30
C VAL A 344 20.20 14.58 8.59
N ASP A 345 19.42 13.77 9.29
CA ASP A 345 19.58 12.32 9.38
C ASP A 345 18.52 11.65 8.51
N ARG A 346 18.93 11.08 7.38
CA ARG A 346 18.03 10.37 6.46
C ARG A 346 18.03 8.88 6.78
N ARG A 347 16.84 8.35 7.07
CA ARG A 347 16.65 6.91 7.33
C ARG A 347 15.70 6.32 6.31
N PHE A 348 16.11 5.18 5.75
CA PHE A 348 15.21 4.26 5.08
C PHE A 348 14.67 3.28 6.13
N VAL A 349 13.37 3.36 6.36
CA VAL A 349 12.65 2.42 7.23
C VAL A 349 11.82 1.53 6.32
N TYR A 350 12.05 0.23 6.38
CA TYR A 350 11.25 -0.70 5.61
C TYR A 350 10.40 -1.58 6.55
N VAL A 351 9.20 -1.88 6.10
CA VAL A 351 8.28 -2.78 6.78
C VAL A 351 8.19 -4.05 5.94
N ASP A 352 8.79 -5.11 6.44
CA ASP A 352 8.70 -6.44 5.86
C ASP A 352 7.70 -7.27 6.68
N PRO A 353 6.54 -7.62 6.12
CA PRO A 353 5.55 -8.42 6.82
C PRO A 353 6.01 -9.88 7.03
N ARG A 354 7.04 -10.31 6.32
CA ARG A 354 7.65 -11.63 6.45
C ARG A 354 9.14 -11.48 6.70
N PRO A 355 9.54 -11.03 7.91
CA PRO A 355 10.96 -11.02 8.23
C PRO A 355 11.48 -12.44 8.04
N ASP A 356 12.52 -12.59 7.23
CA ASP A 356 13.19 -13.87 7.07
C ASP A 356 13.47 -14.43 8.47
N ARG A 357 12.77 -15.48 8.84
CA ARG A 357 13.22 -16.27 9.96
C ARG A 357 14.65 -16.68 9.56
N SER A 358 15.65 -16.14 10.23
CA SER A 358 16.99 -16.67 10.15
C SER A 358 16.86 -18.12 10.57
N SER A 359 16.58 -18.99 9.59
CA SER A 359 16.66 -20.40 9.80
C SER A 359 18.13 -20.62 10.10
N ASN A 360 18.46 -21.06 11.30
CA ASN A 360 19.60 -21.93 11.53
C ASN A 360 19.38 -23.20 10.68
N ARG A 361 19.28 -23.04 9.37
CA ARG A 361 19.45 -24.12 8.42
C ARG A 361 20.94 -24.43 8.42
N THR A 362 21.34 -25.20 9.43
CA THR A 362 22.43 -26.12 9.26
C THR A 362 22.21 -26.79 7.92
N SER A 363 23.19 -26.68 7.05
CA SER A 363 23.22 -27.15 5.68
C SER A 363 22.72 -28.58 5.53
N GLU A 364 21.43 -28.80 5.45
CA GLU A 364 20.89 -29.95 4.77
C GLU A 364 21.04 -29.68 3.27
N LYS A 365 21.78 -30.55 2.60
CA LYS A 365 21.94 -30.54 1.16
C LYS A 365 20.57 -30.51 0.53
N ASN A 366 20.20 -29.35 -0.03
CA ASN A 366 19.03 -29.25 -0.89
C ASN A 366 19.34 -30.09 -2.14
N GLU A 367 18.81 -31.28 -2.20
CA GLU A 367 18.68 -31.97 -3.47
C GLU A 367 17.75 -31.17 -4.37
N PRO A 368 18.09 -30.98 -5.65
CA PRO A 368 17.21 -30.25 -6.56
C PRO A 368 15.86 -30.96 -6.63
N VAL A 369 14.81 -30.25 -6.25
CA VAL A 369 13.44 -30.74 -6.28
C VAL A 369 13.05 -30.93 -7.74
N GLY A 370 12.80 -32.15 -8.16
CA GLY A 370 12.30 -32.45 -9.50
C GLY A 370 10.88 -31.92 -9.68
N PHE A 371 10.48 -31.71 -10.94
CA PHE A 371 9.18 -31.13 -11.31
C PHE A 371 7.96 -31.92 -10.77
N PHE A 372 8.16 -33.12 -10.23
CA PHE A 372 7.16 -34.03 -9.68
C PHE A 372 7.47 -34.56 -8.27
N SER A 373 8.33 -33.90 -7.52
CA SER A 373 8.61 -34.29 -6.13
C SER A 373 7.85 -33.43 -5.13
#